data_1b00def572ad2ddab67592b8aee072c4
#
_entry.id   1b00def572ad2ddab67592b8aee072c4
#
_cell.length_a   1.000
_cell.length_b   1.000
_cell.length_c   1.000
_cell.angle_alpha   90.00
_cell.angle_beta   90.00
_cell.angle_gamma   90.00
#
_symmetry.space_group_name_H-M   'P 1'
#
loop_
_entity.id
_entity.type
_entity.pdbx_description
1 polymer ?
#
loop_
_entity_poly.entity_id
_entity_poly.type
_entity_poly.pdbx_seq_one_letter_code
_entity_poly.pdbx_strand_id
1 'polypeptide(L)'
;LKELIKAGPIATLIACVGVAVPLAGGTLLYSIFYGFAAVGSTEFYKALFIGTIMTATSVSITVAALQEMGHLKSFLGTTIVSAAVIDDVIGIVVLTCVLGASSGTGTGLGKVLFNTLLFFATALGVGLVVHYAMKWLDQRNPHTQRITIVSMAFCFAMAYIAEEYFGIADITGAYIAGIVLCTMDDAPYVERRVDISNYVIFAPIFFASIGLKTDISGLTPEILLLSLIHISEP
;
A
#
# COMPACT_ATOMS: atom_id res chain seq x y z
N LEU A 1 -10.27 17.60 -12.19
CA LEU A 1 -9.30 18.20 -11.26
C LEU A 1 -9.97 19.10 -10.21
N LYS A 2 -10.89 20.00 -10.60
CA LYS A 2 -11.60 20.90 -9.65
C LYS A 2 -12.49 20.14 -8.65
N GLU A 3 -13.14 19.06 -9.06
CA GLU A 3 -13.94 18.21 -8.18
C GLU A 3 -13.05 17.37 -7.26
N LEU A 4 -11.92 16.88 -7.73
CA LEU A 4 -10.92 16.17 -6.93
C LEU A 4 -10.37 17.07 -5.80
N ILE A 5 -10.09 18.34 -6.10
CA ILE A 5 -9.61 19.31 -5.10
C ILE A 5 -10.69 19.61 -4.06
N LYS A 6 -11.96 19.68 -4.47
CA LYS A 6 -13.09 19.87 -3.54
C LYS A 6 -13.38 18.65 -2.68
N ALA A 7 -13.19 17.44 -3.23
CA ALA A 7 -13.37 16.18 -2.52
C ALA A 7 -12.21 15.88 -1.56
N GLY A 8 -11.02 16.44 -1.79
CA GLY A 8 -9.79 16.13 -1.06
C GLY A 8 -9.92 16.18 0.46
N PRO A 9 -10.39 17.26 1.08
CA PRO A 9 -10.50 17.31 2.55
C PRO A 9 -11.49 16.29 3.12
N ILE A 10 -12.60 16.03 2.43
CA ILE A 10 -13.61 15.05 2.83
C ILE A 10 -13.05 13.65 2.65
N ALA A 11 -12.41 13.36 1.51
CA ALA A 11 -11.77 12.10 1.23
C ALA A 11 -10.66 11.78 2.25
N THR A 12 -9.84 12.77 2.62
CA THR A 12 -8.80 12.61 3.65
C THR A 12 -9.40 12.29 5.01
N LEU A 13 -10.49 12.96 5.40
CA LEU A 13 -11.15 12.68 6.68
C LEU A 13 -11.75 11.27 6.69
N ILE A 14 -12.39 10.86 5.59
CA ILE A 14 -12.94 9.50 5.44
C ILE A 14 -11.81 8.47 5.54
N ALA A 15 -10.71 8.66 4.84
CA ALA A 15 -9.55 7.77 4.88
C ALA A 15 -8.94 7.69 6.28
N CYS A 16 -8.74 8.81 6.96
CA CYS A 16 -8.21 8.81 8.34
C CYS A 16 -9.10 8.02 9.32
N VAL A 17 -10.42 8.17 9.21
CA VAL A 17 -11.37 7.40 10.04
C VAL A 17 -11.39 5.95 9.60
N GLY A 18 -11.37 5.70 8.28
CA GLY A 18 -11.30 4.36 7.68
C GLY A 18 -10.10 3.54 8.14
N VAL A 19 -8.95 4.18 8.34
CA VAL A 19 -7.76 3.51 8.91
C VAL A 19 -7.85 3.41 10.43
N ALA A 20 -8.23 4.50 11.12
CA ALA A 20 -8.18 4.55 12.59
C ALA A 20 -9.14 3.56 13.26
N VAL A 21 -10.35 3.38 12.71
CA VAL A 21 -11.37 2.50 13.30
C VAL A 21 -10.99 1.02 13.20
N PRO A 22 -10.62 0.46 12.02
CA PRO A 22 -10.16 -0.92 11.94
C PRO A 22 -8.85 -1.17 12.69
N LEU A 23 -7.92 -0.22 12.67
CA LEU A 23 -6.67 -0.32 13.42
C LEU A 23 -6.94 -0.48 14.92
N ALA A 24 -7.76 0.40 15.49
CA ALA A 24 -8.13 0.34 16.90
C ALA A 24 -8.98 -0.90 17.21
N GLY A 25 -9.96 -1.20 16.37
CA GLY A 25 -10.85 -2.36 16.51
C GLY A 25 -10.09 -3.69 16.45
N GLY A 26 -9.21 -3.86 15.46
CA GLY A 26 -8.38 -5.07 15.31
C GLY A 26 -7.38 -5.23 16.44
N THR A 27 -6.75 -4.15 16.86
CA THR A 27 -5.84 -4.15 18.04
C THR A 27 -6.59 -4.54 19.31
N LEU A 28 -7.79 -4.00 19.52
CA LEU A 28 -8.62 -4.31 20.66
C LEU A 28 -9.10 -5.77 20.60
N LEU A 29 -9.56 -6.23 19.45
CA LEU A 29 -10.01 -7.59 19.24
C LEU A 29 -8.91 -8.60 19.59
N TYR A 30 -7.71 -8.41 19.05
CA TYR A 30 -6.55 -9.24 19.38
C TYR A 30 -6.27 -9.24 20.90
N SER A 31 -6.31 -8.07 21.52
CA SER A 31 -6.06 -7.92 22.95
C SER A 31 -7.12 -8.61 23.84
N ILE A 32 -8.35 -8.70 23.39
CA ILE A 32 -9.41 -9.45 24.09
C ILE A 32 -9.13 -10.95 24.05
N PHE A 33 -8.67 -11.49 22.92
CA PHE A 33 -8.41 -12.94 22.77
C PHE A 33 -7.11 -13.38 23.42
N TYR A 34 -6.04 -12.58 23.33
CA TYR A 34 -4.69 -12.94 23.78
C TYR A 34 -4.22 -12.21 25.02
N GLY A 35 -5.06 -11.32 25.57
CA GLY A 35 -4.75 -10.53 26.75
C GLY A 35 -4.17 -9.16 26.40
N PHE A 36 -4.38 -8.21 27.32
CA PHE A 36 -3.85 -6.86 27.18
C PHE A 36 -2.35 -6.82 27.52
N ALA A 37 -1.55 -6.43 26.56
CA ALA A 37 -0.10 -6.35 26.68
C ALA A 37 0.34 -4.90 26.99
N ALA A 38 1.47 -4.75 27.71
CA ALA A 38 2.05 -3.44 27.98
C ALA A 38 2.51 -2.79 26.66
N VAL A 39 2.30 -1.47 26.55
CA VAL A 39 2.74 -0.68 25.40
C VAL A 39 4.26 -0.85 25.20
N GLY A 40 4.66 -1.20 23.98
CA GLY A 40 6.06 -1.45 23.64
C GLY A 40 6.49 -2.92 23.77
N SER A 41 5.63 -3.82 24.25
CA SER A 41 5.92 -5.27 24.26
C SER A 41 5.72 -5.89 22.87
N THR A 42 6.34 -7.06 22.64
CA THR A 42 6.18 -7.81 21.40
C THR A 42 4.71 -8.15 21.12
N GLU A 43 3.95 -8.51 22.15
CA GLU A 43 2.52 -8.82 22.02
C GLU A 43 1.69 -7.57 21.68
N PHE A 44 2.06 -6.39 22.18
CA PHE A 44 1.44 -5.14 21.79
C PHE A 44 1.66 -4.84 20.30
N TYR A 45 2.88 -5.05 19.79
CA TYR A 45 3.16 -4.85 18.35
C TYR A 45 2.46 -5.90 17.47
N LYS A 46 2.28 -7.13 17.95
CA LYS A 46 1.46 -8.12 17.24
C LYS A 46 0.01 -7.67 17.14
N ALA A 47 -0.57 -7.19 18.24
CA ALA A 47 -1.93 -6.66 18.23
C ALA A 47 -2.08 -5.49 17.25
N LEU A 48 -1.12 -4.58 17.25
CA LEU A 48 -1.10 -3.42 16.35
C LEU A 48 -0.93 -3.85 14.89
N PHE A 49 -0.12 -4.88 14.62
CA PHE A 49 0.06 -5.44 13.30
C PHE A 49 -1.22 -6.08 12.76
N ILE A 50 -1.94 -6.85 13.58
CA ILE A 50 -3.26 -7.39 13.22
C ILE A 50 -4.26 -6.26 12.94
N GLY A 51 -4.29 -5.21 13.79
CA GLY A 51 -5.10 -4.03 13.52
C GLY A 51 -4.74 -3.37 12.18
N THR A 52 -3.46 -3.30 11.84
CA THR A 52 -3.00 -2.74 10.55
C THR A 52 -3.44 -3.60 9.36
N ILE A 53 -3.40 -4.93 9.48
CA ILE A 53 -3.91 -5.82 8.41
C ILE A 53 -5.39 -5.55 8.15
N MET A 54 -6.18 -5.29 9.19
CA MET A 54 -7.61 -5.00 9.06
C MET A 54 -7.92 -3.64 8.42
N THR A 55 -6.95 -2.75 8.27
CA THR A 55 -7.15 -1.48 7.55
C THR A 55 -7.10 -1.64 6.03
N ALA A 56 -6.49 -2.71 5.52
CA ALA A 56 -6.33 -2.92 4.09
C ALA A 56 -7.67 -3.32 3.44
N THR A 57 -8.22 -2.45 2.61
CA THR A 57 -9.48 -2.66 1.89
C THR A 57 -9.26 -2.78 0.39
N SER A 58 -10.16 -3.50 -0.31
CA SER A 58 -10.08 -3.66 -1.76
C SER A 58 -10.79 -2.52 -2.48
N VAL A 59 -10.00 -1.63 -3.09
CA VAL A 59 -10.52 -0.54 -3.94
C VAL A 59 -11.18 -1.06 -5.21
N SER A 60 -10.68 -2.17 -5.75
CA SER A 60 -11.14 -2.72 -7.04
C SER A 60 -12.62 -3.11 -7.02
N ILE A 61 -13.11 -3.70 -5.92
CA ILE A 61 -14.52 -4.08 -5.77
C ILE A 61 -15.39 -2.83 -5.75
N THR A 62 -14.99 -1.81 -4.99
CA THR A 62 -15.71 -0.55 -4.88
C THR A 62 -15.78 0.18 -6.23
N VAL A 63 -14.66 0.21 -6.97
CA VAL A 63 -14.61 0.82 -8.31
C VAL A 63 -15.50 0.08 -9.28
N ALA A 64 -15.47 -1.27 -9.29
CA ALA A 64 -16.32 -2.08 -10.15
C ALA A 64 -17.81 -1.84 -9.86
N ALA A 65 -18.20 -1.84 -8.59
CA ALA A 65 -19.59 -1.57 -8.18
C ALA A 65 -20.04 -0.16 -8.58
N LEU A 66 -19.21 0.86 -8.37
CA LEU A 66 -19.51 2.24 -8.79
C LEU A 66 -19.60 2.38 -10.31
N GLN A 67 -18.81 1.60 -11.05
CA GLN A 67 -18.83 1.57 -12.50
C GLN A 67 -20.11 0.92 -13.03
N GLU A 68 -20.53 -0.21 -12.48
CA GLU A 68 -21.80 -0.88 -12.81
C GLU A 68 -23.02 -0.01 -12.52
N MET A 69 -23.00 0.70 -11.40
CA MET A 69 -24.05 1.66 -11.05
C MET A 69 -24.03 2.96 -11.87
N GLY A 70 -23.01 3.18 -12.72
CA GLY A 70 -22.85 4.42 -13.50
C GLY A 70 -22.48 5.66 -12.67
N HIS A 71 -22.10 5.48 -11.40
CA HIS A 71 -21.80 6.57 -10.46
C HIS A 71 -20.30 6.85 -10.25
N LEU A 72 -19.40 6.16 -10.96
CA LEU A 72 -17.95 6.33 -10.81
C LEU A 72 -17.49 7.77 -11.02
N LYS A 73 -18.09 8.49 -11.99
CA LYS A 73 -17.76 9.89 -12.29
C LYS A 73 -18.60 10.92 -11.49
N SER A 74 -19.45 10.48 -10.59
CA SER A 74 -20.20 11.37 -9.70
C SER A 74 -19.29 11.94 -8.60
N PHE A 75 -19.74 13.00 -7.93
CA PHE A 75 -19.02 13.56 -6.79
C PHE A 75 -18.78 12.52 -5.70
N LEU A 76 -19.79 11.68 -5.40
CA LEU A 76 -19.67 10.59 -4.45
C LEU A 76 -18.64 9.54 -4.90
N GLY A 77 -18.73 9.07 -6.15
CA GLY A 77 -17.79 8.10 -6.69
C GLY A 77 -16.35 8.62 -6.67
N THR A 78 -16.12 9.86 -7.10
CA THR A 78 -14.81 10.51 -7.05
C THR A 78 -14.30 10.65 -5.61
N THR A 79 -15.17 10.98 -4.65
CA THR A 79 -14.79 11.11 -3.24
C THR A 79 -14.39 9.76 -2.66
N ILE A 80 -15.17 8.70 -2.92
CA ILE A 80 -14.89 7.33 -2.44
C ILE A 80 -13.56 6.83 -3.01
N VAL A 81 -13.36 6.93 -4.33
CA VAL A 81 -12.10 6.51 -4.97
C VAL A 81 -10.92 7.31 -4.44
N SER A 82 -11.07 8.62 -4.25
CA SER A 82 -10.01 9.45 -3.68
C SER A 82 -9.70 9.07 -2.24
N ALA A 83 -10.72 8.78 -1.43
CA ALA A 83 -10.55 8.32 -0.06
C ALA A 83 -9.81 6.99 -0.01
N ALA A 84 -10.16 6.04 -0.87
CA ALA A 84 -9.51 4.74 -0.95
C ALA A 84 -8.03 4.84 -1.35
N VAL A 85 -7.68 5.70 -2.31
CA VAL A 85 -6.26 5.95 -2.66
C VAL A 85 -5.48 6.56 -1.50
N ILE A 86 -6.09 7.48 -0.74
CA ILE A 86 -5.45 8.08 0.45
C ILE A 86 -5.32 7.03 1.57
N ASP A 87 -6.32 6.19 1.74
CA ASP A 87 -6.35 5.08 2.69
C ASP A 87 -5.18 4.12 2.48
N ASP A 88 -4.94 3.70 1.25
CA ASP A 88 -3.80 2.86 0.86
C ASP A 88 -2.46 3.49 1.28
N VAL A 89 -2.28 4.80 1.02
CA VAL A 89 -1.06 5.52 1.41
C VAL A 89 -0.91 5.55 2.94
N ILE A 90 -1.97 5.86 3.67
CA ILE A 90 -1.94 5.91 5.14
C ILE A 90 -1.66 4.50 5.69
N GLY A 91 -2.32 3.47 5.15
CA GLY A 91 -2.13 2.07 5.54
C GLY A 91 -0.68 1.61 5.40
N ILE A 92 -0.03 1.93 4.28
CA ILE A 92 1.39 1.65 4.05
C ILE A 92 2.29 2.38 5.07
N VAL A 93 2.02 3.65 5.36
CA VAL A 93 2.77 4.42 6.37
C VAL A 93 2.61 3.81 7.76
N VAL A 94 1.38 3.45 8.14
CA VAL A 94 1.10 2.79 9.44
C VAL A 94 1.82 1.46 9.52
N LEU A 95 1.75 0.62 8.48
CA LEU A 95 2.45 -0.66 8.40
C LEU A 95 3.96 -0.48 8.59
N THR A 96 4.56 0.46 7.89
CA THR A 96 5.99 0.78 7.99
C THR A 96 6.37 1.20 9.41
N CYS A 97 5.55 2.05 10.04
CA CYS A 97 5.77 2.47 11.43
C CYS A 97 5.68 1.29 12.41
N VAL A 98 4.69 0.42 12.25
CA VAL A 98 4.49 -0.75 13.12
C VAL A 98 5.64 -1.74 12.98
N LEU A 99 6.04 -2.09 11.76
CA LEU A 99 7.16 -2.98 11.48
C LEU A 99 8.49 -2.39 11.98
N GLY A 100 8.75 -1.12 11.72
CA GLY A 100 9.95 -0.43 12.20
C GLY A 100 10.04 -0.37 13.72
N ALA A 101 8.91 -0.16 14.40
CA ALA A 101 8.85 -0.14 15.85
C ALA A 101 8.99 -1.56 16.47
N SER A 102 8.51 -2.60 15.78
CA SER A 102 8.57 -3.99 16.26
C SER A 102 9.94 -4.64 16.10
N SER A 103 10.75 -4.17 15.15
CA SER A 103 12.04 -4.80 14.79
C SER A 103 13.13 -4.67 15.86
N GLY A 104 12.86 -4.04 17.01
CA GLY A 104 13.72 -4.04 18.19
C GLY A 104 15.12 -3.41 17.98
N THR A 105 15.37 -2.77 16.84
CA THR A 105 16.68 -2.18 16.50
C THR A 105 17.02 -0.92 17.32
N GLY A 106 16.31 -0.67 18.43
CA GLY A 106 16.57 0.50 19.29
C GLY A 106 16.30 1.86 18.61
N THR A 107 15.80 1.82 17.41
CA THR A 107 15.43 3.02 16.66
C THR A 107 14.08 3.48 17.17
N GLY A 108 14.08 4.48 18.06
CA GLY A 108 12.84 5.06 18.60
C GLY A 108 11.89 5.48 17.46
N LEU A 109 10.58 5.42 17.71
CA LEU A 109 9.52 5.85 16.79
C LEU A 109 9.85 7.14 16.03
N GLY A 110 10.57 8.07 16.69
CA GLY A 110 11.02 9.32 16.06
C GLY A 110 11.97 9.12 14.88
N LYS A 111 12.88 8.13 14.95
CA LYS A 111 13.80 7.83 13.85
C LYS A 111 13.08 7.18 12.68
N VAL A 112 12.12 6.29 12.95
CA VAL A 112 11.28 5.66 11.93
C VAL A 112 10.47 6.74 11.19
N LEU A 113 9.79 7.62 11.93
CA LEU A 113 9.04 8.74 11.35
C LEU A 113 9.93 9.69 10.55
N PHE A 114 11.12 10.01 11.07
CA PHE A 114 12.07 10.86 10.37
C PHE A 114 12.55 10.22 9.06
N ASN A 115 12.92 8.94 9.07
CA ASN A 115 13.33 8.20 7.88
C ASN A 115 12.17 8.12 6.87
N THR A 116 10.94 7.91 7.34
CA THR A 116 9.75 7.88 6.48
C THR A 116 9.54 9.24 5.79
N LEU A 117 9.60 10.34 6.53
CA LEU A 117 9.50 11.69 5.97
C LEU A 117 10.64 11.99 4.98
N LEU A 118 11.86 11.61 5.33
CA LEU A 118 13.03 11.78 4.48
C LEU A 118 12.89 10.96 3.17
N PHE A 119 12.39 9.73 3.28
CA PHE A 119 12.11 8.90 2.11
C PHE A 119 11.08 9.57 1.18
N PHE A 120 9.95 10.04 1.71
CA PHE A 120 8.94 10.72 0.88
C PHE A 120 9.50 12.00 0.22
N ALA A 121 10.33 12.77 0.92
CA ALA A 121 10.99 13.95 0.36
C ALA A 121 11.96 13.58 -0.77
N THR A 122 12.78 12.54 -0.58
CA THR A 122 13.71 12.05 -1.61
C THR A 122 12.97 11.41 -2.78
N ALA A 123 11.90 10.67 -2.51
CA ALA A 123 11.07 10.05 -3.53
C ALA A 123 10.36 11.09 -4.41
N LEU A 124 9.91 12.20 -3.84
CA LEU A 124 9.39 13.35 -4.60
C LEU A 124 10.47 13.95 -5.51
N GLY A 125 11.68 14.16 -4.99
CA GLY A 125 12.80 14.71 -5.77
C GLY A 125 13.20 13.79 -6.93
N VAL A 126 13.44 12.51 -6.63
CA VAL A 126 13.76 11.48 -7.63
C VAL A 126 12.60 11.31 -8.62
N GLY A 127 11.36 11.29 -8.13
CA GLY A 127 10.16 11.17 -8.93
C GLY A 127 10.03 12.30 -9.96
N LEU A 128 10.31 13.55 -9.56
CA LEU A 128 10.30 14.68 -10.49
C LEU A 128 11.39 14.52 -11.57
N VAL A 129 12.60 14.14 -11.20
CA VAL A 129 13.69 13.92 -12.16
C VAL A 129 13.33 12.81 -13.15
N VAL A 130 12.81 11.70 -12.63
CA VAL A 130 12.39 10.55 -13.45
C VAL A 130 11.20 10.93 -14.33
N HIS A 131 10.21 11.66 -13.81
CA HIS A 131 9.09 12.14 -14.60
C HIS A 131 9.56 12.93 -15.85
N TYR A 132 10.46 13.89 -15.68
CA TYR A 132 10.99 14.66 -16.82
C TYR A 132 11.85 13.80 -17.77
N ALA A 133 12.66 12.89 -17.22
CA ALA A 133 13.47 11.97 -18.02
C ALA A 133 12.62 11.00 -18.85
N MET A 134 11.58 10.44 -18.23
CA MET A 134 10.66 9.53 -18.89
C MET A 134 9.79 10.24 -19.93
N LYS A 135 9.31 11.45 -19.63
CA LYS A 135 8.60 12.29 -20.60
C LYS A 135 9.46 12.60 -21.83
N TRP A 136 10.73 12.90 -21.63
CA TRP A 136 11.67 13.11 -22.73
C TRP A 136 11.90 11.82 -23.55
N LEU A 137 11.99 10.67 -22.88
CA LEU A 137 12.17 9.36 -23.54
C LEU A 137 10.92 8.98 -24.33
N ASP A 138 9.74 9.21 -23.80
CA ASP A 138 8.43 8.96 -24.40
C ASP A 138 8.25 9.76 -25.69
N GLN A 139 8.57 11.05 -25.66
CA GLN A 139 8.49 11.92 -26.83
C GLN A 139 9.44 11.48 -27.97
N ARG A 140 10.58 10.84 -27.64
CA ARG A 140 11.52 10.36 -28.65
C ARG A 140 11.17 8.99 -29.22
N ASN A 141 10.60 8.11 -28.43
CA ASN A 141 10.35 6.71 -28.78
C ASN A 141 9.05 6.21 -28.16
N PRO A 142 7.89 6.70 -28.61
CA PRO A 142 6.60 6.29 -28.04
C PRO A 142 6.35 4.80 -28.28
N HIS A 143 5.66 4.15 -27.34
CA HIS A 143 5.21 2.76 -27.41
C HIS A 143 6.33 1.72 -27.60
N THR A 144 7.53 2.00 -27.08
CA THR A 144 8.67 1.07 -27.17
C THR A 144 8.76 0.16 -25.95
N GLN A 145 9.25 -1.07 -26.17
CA GLN A 145 9.55 -2.02 -25.09
C GLN A 145 10.54 -1.44 -24.06
N ARG A 146 11.40 -0.50 -24.49
CA ARG A 146 12.38 0.16 -23.61
C ARG A 146 11.73 0.93 -22.50
N ILE A 147 10.61 1.62 -22.76
CA ILE A 147 9.88 2.38 -21.75
C ILE A 147 9.39 1.44 -20.65
N THR A 148 8.81 0.30 -20.99
CA THR A 148 8.37 -0.70 -20.01
C THR A 148 9.52 -1.23 -19.16
N ILE A 149 10.67 -1.55 -19.77
CA ILE A 149 11.86 -2.05 -19.06
C ILE A 149 12.38 -1.01 -18.09
N VAL A 150 12.51 0.25 -18.54
CA VAL A 150 12.99 1.35 -17.68
C VAL A 150 12.01 1.62 -16.54
N SER A 151 10.70 1.55 -16.81
CA SER A 151 9.65 1.70 -15.79
C SER A 151 9.74 0.62 -14.72
N MET A 152 9.89 -0.65 -15.10
CA MET A 152 10.07 -1.75 -14.15
C MET A 152 11.39 -1.61 -13.37
N ALA A 153 12.48 -1.27 -14.04
CA ALA A 153 13.77 -1.02 -13.38
C ALA A 153 13.67 0.11 -12.36
N PHE A 154 12.93 1.16 -12.67
CA PHE A 154 12.67 2.26 -11.73
C PHE A 154 11.86 1.81 -10.52
N CYS A 155 10.80 1.00 -10.71
CA CYS A 155 10.03 0.43 -9.60
C CYS A 155 10.92 -0.42 -8.67
N PHE A 156 11.73 -1.32 -9.22
CA PHE A 156 12.63 -2.16 -8.41
C PHE A 156 13.72 -1.33 -7.72
N ALA A 157 14.26 -0.31 -8.38
CA ALA A 157 15.24 0.58 -7.77
C ALA A 157 14.65 1.35 -6.60
N MET A 158 13.43 1.88 -6.73
CA MET A 158 12.75 2.58 -5.65
C MET A 158 12.37 1.65 -4.49
N ALA A 159 11.96 0.41 -4.77
CA ALA A 159 11.72 -0.62 -3.76
C ALA A 159 13.01 -0.91 -2.97
N TYR A 160 14.11 -1.14 -3.66
CA TYR A 160 15.43 -1.39 -3.05
C TYR A 160 15.92 -0.20 -2.22
N ILE A 161 15.78 1.02 -2.74
CA ILE A 161 16.16 2.25 -2.02
C ILE A 161 15.34 2.41 -0.74
N ALA A 162 14.03 2.15 -0.79
CA ALA A 162 13.15 2.24 0.37
C ALA A 162 13.58 1.30 1.50
N GLU A 163 13.88 0.05 1.16
CA GLU A 163 14.24 -0.98 2.12
C GLU A 163 15.67 -0.80 2.66
N GLU A 164 16.67 -0.71 1.77
CA GLU A 164 18.07 -0.73 2.15
C GLU A 164 18.54 0.57 2.82
N TYR A 165 18.13 1.74 2.31
CA TYR A 165 18.63 3.01 2.80
C TYR A 165 17.74 3.65 3.88
N PHE A 166 16.42 3.41 3.81
CA PHE A 166 15.48 4.06 4.72
C PHE A 166 14.85 3.10 5.72
N GLY A 167 15.01 1.78 5.54
CA GLY A 167 14.40 0.76 6.39
C GLY A 167 12.86 0.76 6.30
N ILE A 168 12.33 1.12 5.13
CA ILE A 168 10.90 1.19 4.82
C ILE A 168 10.56 0.00 3.93
N ALA A 169 9.33 -0.53 4.08
CA ALA A 169 8.88 -1.65 3.26
C ALA A 169 9.07 -1.36 1.75
N ASP A 170 9.65 -2.29 1.02
CA ASP A 170 9.93 -2.25 -0.42
C ASP A 170 8.69 -1.89 -1.26
N ILE A 171 7.53 -2.40 -0.86
CA ILE A 171 6.23 -2.09 -1.49
C ILE A 171 5.95 -0.59 -1.51
N THR A 172 6.36 0.17 -0.49
CA THR A 172 6.18 1.63 -0.44
C THR A 172 6.96 2.32 -1.54
N GLY A 173 8.21 1.89 -1.77
CA GLY A 173 9.06 2.40 -2.84
C GLY A 173 8.47 2.11 -4.22
N ALA A 174 8.05 0.87 -4.45
CA ALA A 174 7.41 0.46 -5.71
C ALA A 174 6.10 1.24 -5.97
N TYR A 175 5.29 1.45 -4.94
CA TYR A 175 4.02 2.18 -5.04
C TYR A 175 4.24 3.64 -5.46
N ILE A 176 5.19 4.34 -4.83
CA ILE A 176 5.50 5.73 -5.20
C ILE A 176 6.07 5.81 -6.63
N ALA A 177 6.91 4.84 -7.03
CA ALA A 177 7.37 4.77 -8.41
C ALA A 177 6.19 4.61 -9.38
N GLY A 178 5.20 3.78 -9.06
CA GLY A 178 3.97 3.62 -9.81
C GLY A 178 3.19 4.94 -9.96
N ILE A 179 3.03 5.70 -8.88
CA ILE A 179 2.38 7.02 -8.91
C ILE A 179 3.10 7.97 -9.87
N VAL A 180 4.43 8.01 -9.84
CA VAL A 180 5.22 8.85 -10.76
C VAL A 180 5.01 8.42 -12.20
N LEU A 181 5.03 7.10 -12.47
CA LEU A 181 4.84 6.55 -13.81
C LEU A 181 3.43 6.75 -14.36
N CYS A 182 2.40 6.76 -13.51
CA CYS A 182 1.02 7.05 -13.91
C CYS A 182 0.82 8.46 -14.51
N THR A 183 1.78 9.36 -14.32
CA THR A 183 1.73 10.72 -14.88
C THR A 183 2.24 10.81 -16.34
N MET A 184 2.71 9.70 -16.91
CA MET A 184 3.23 9.63 -18.28
C MET A 184 2.11 9.41 -19.29
N ASP A 185 2.32 9.88 -20.52
CA ASP A 185 1.38 9.68 -21.62
C ASP A 185 1.26 8.19 -22.01
N ASP A 186 2.37 7.45 -21.96
CA ASP A 186 2.44 6.00 -22.25
C ASP A 186 2.11 5.11 -21.02
N ALA A 187 1.62 5.66 -19.90
CA ALA A 187 1.25 4.87 -18.72
C ALA A 187 0.32 3.69 -19.04
N PRO A 188 -0.76 3.83 -19.85
CA PRO A 188 -1.64 2.71 -20.18
C PRO A 188 -0.93 1.59 -20.99
N TYR A 189 0.09 1.95 -21.77
CA TYR A 189 0.87 0.97 -22.52
C TYR A 189 1.80 0.16 -21.59
N VAL A 190 2.46 0.85 -20.66
CA VAL A 190 3.32 0.23 -19.64
C VAL A 190 2.49 -0.68 -18.74
N GLU A 191 1.34 -0.18 -18.22
CA GLU A 191 0.41 -0.90 -17.36
C GLU A 191 0.02 -2.25 -17.95
N ARG A 192 -0.47 -2.29 -19.19
CA ARG A 192 -0.87 -3.55 -19.86
C ARG A 192 0.25 -4.57 -19.94
N ARG A 193 1.50 -4.14 -20.15
CA ARG A 193 2.64 -5.05 -20.26
C ARG A 193 3.13 -5.54 -18.91
N VAL A 194 3.14 -4.67 -17.93
CA VAL A 194 3.46 -5.04 -16.56
C VAL A 194 2.40 -5.97 -16.00
N ASP A 195 1.13 -5.73 -16.29
CA ASP A 195 0.01 -6.57 -15.86
C ASP A 195 0.12 -8.00 -16.41
N ILE A 196 0.46 -8.18 -17.68
CA ILE A 196 0.73 -9.51 -18.26
C ILE A 196 1.88 -10.20 -17.50
N SER A 197 2.98 -9.50 -17.25
CA SER A 197 4.13 -10.05 -16.53
C SER A 197 3.78 -10.38 -15.08
N ASN A 198 2.97 -9.55 -14.46
CA ASN A 198 2.45 -9.77 -13.12
C ASN A 198 1.61 -11.04 -13.05
N TYR A 199 0.63 -11.17 -13.93
CA TYR A 199 -0.27 -12.31 -13.96
C TYR A 199 0.44 -13.65 -14.26
N VAL A 200 1.40 -13.65 -15.20
CA VAL A 200 2.06 -14.88 -15.66
C VAL A 200 3.22 -15.31 -14.75
N ILE A 201 3.94 -14.38 -14.15
CA ILE A 201 5.20 -14.66 -13.43
C ILE A 201 5.11 -14.24 -11.97
N PHE A 202 4.88 -12.96 -11.69
CA PHE A 202 5.05 -12.43 -10.33
C PHE A 202 3.96 -12.90 -9.37
N ALA A 203 2.71 -12.86 -9.75
CA ALA A 203 1.60 -13.26 -8.88
C ALA A 203 1.65 -14.77 -8.54
N PRO A 204 1.86 -15.71 -9.50
CA PRO A 204 2.03 -17.12 -9.15
C PRO A 204 3.21 -17.39 -8.22
N ILE A 205 4.37 -16.76 -8.45
CA ILE A 205 5.55 -16.91 -7.59
C ILE A 205 5.27 -16.35 -6.20
N PHE A 206 4.61 -15.20 -6.10
CA PHE A 206 4.23 -14.57 -4.84
C PHE A 206 3.32 -15.48 -4.02
N PHE A 207 2.23 -15.99 -4.59
CA PHE A 207 1.30 -16.87 -3.88
C PHE A 207 1.94 -18.22 -3.52
N ALA A 208 2.75 -18.80 -4.40
CA ALA A 208 3.50 -20.00 -4.12
C ALA A 208 4.50 -19.79 -2.94
N SER A 209 5.19 -18.65 -2.93
CA SER A 209 6.12 -18.28 -1.85
C SER A 209 5.41 -18.14 -0.50
N ILE A 210 4.22 -17.50 -0.49
CA ILE A 210 3.39 -17.38 0.72
C ILE A 210 2.97 -18.77 1.20
N GLY A 211 2.43 -19.60 0.30
CA GLY A 211 1.99 -20.95 0.64
C GLY A 211 3.11 -21.83 1.21
N LEU A 212 4.31 -21.75 0.63
CA LEU A 212 5.49 -22.51 1.11
C LEU A 212 6.02 -22.03 2.47
N LYS A 213 5.84 -20.74 2.79
CA LYS A 213 6.26 -20.15 4.06
C LYS A 213 5.21 -20.24 5.15
N THR A 214 3.97 -20.58 4.81
CA THR A 214 2.87 -20.66 5.77
C THR A 214 2.97 -21.96 6.57
N ASP A 215 3.16 -21.85 7.87
CA ASP A 215 3.10 -22.97 8.80
C ASP A 215 1.66 -23.15 9.31
N ILE A 216 1.02 -24.21 8.84
CA ILE A 216 -0.38 -24.55 9.18
C ILE A 216 -0.45 -25.29 10.52
N SER A 217 0.66 -25.77 11.07
CA SER A 217 0.69 -26.56 12.31
C SER A 217 0.23 -25.77 13.55
N GLY A 218 0.28 -24.45 13.48
CA GLY A 218 -0.18 -23.53 14.54
C GLY A 218 -1.67 -23.14 14.48
N LEU A 219 -2.46 -23.70 13.55
CA LEU A 219 -3.88 -23.39 13.43
C LEU A 219 -4.66 -24.00 14.61
N THR A 220 -4.95 -23.16 15.61
CA THR A 220 -5.86 -23.51 16.70
C THR A 220 -7.31 -23.20 16.31
N PRO A 221 -8.33 -23.85 16.95
CA PRO A 221 -9.74 -23.52 16.72
C PRO A 221 -10.07 -22.03 16.93
N GLU A 222 -9.34 -21.36 17.82
CA GLU A 222 -9.50 -19.92 18.10
C GLU A 222 -9.01 -19.08 16.93
N ILE A 223 -7.88 -19.46 16.30
CA ILE A 223 -7.36 -18.78 15.09
C ILE A 223 -8.31 -19.01 13.92
N LEU A 224 -8.90 -20.21 13.79
CA LEU A 224 -9.91 -20.52 12.79
C LEU A 224 -11.17 -19.65 12.98
N LEU A 225 -11.61 -19.44 14.21
CA LEU A 225 -12.74 -18.57 14.51
C LEU A 225 -12.43 -17.10 14.16
N LEU A 226 -11.23 -16.64 14.46
CA LEU A 226 -10.75 -15.31 14.09
C LEU A 226 -10.67 -15.16 12.56
N SER A 227 -10.24 -16.19 11.86
CA SER A 227 -10.16 -16.23 10.39
C SER A 227 -11.55 -16.22 9.74
N LEU A 228 -12.55 -16.88 10.35
CA LEU A 228 -13.95 -16.86 9.87
C LEU A 228 -14.56 -15.45 9.87
N ILE A 229 -14.15 -14.59 10.82
CA ILE A 229 -14.56 -13.17 10.84
C ILE A 229 -13.98 -12.43 9.61
N HIS A 230 -12.82 -12.83 9.13
CA HIS A 230 -12.17 -12.25 7.93
C HIS A 230 -12.76 -12.76 6.61
N ILE A 231 -13.33 -13.97 6.59
CA ILE A 231 -13.96 -14.57 5.39
C ILE A 231 -15.33 -13.95 5.10
N SER A 232 -15.92 -13.22 6.04
CA SER A 232 -17.22 -12.58 5.88
C SER A 232 -17.17 -11.24 5.14
N GLU A 233 -16.02 -10.77 4.70
CA GLU A 233 -15.96 -9.63 3.78
C GLU A 233 -16.18 -10.11 2.35
N PRO A 234 -17.22 -9.58 1.65
CA PRO A 234 -17.51 -9.92 0.26
C PRO A 234 -16.50 -9.36 -0.72
#